data_091133d391d4bd48758545a1e591c751
#
_entry.id   091133d391d4bd48758545a1e591c751
#
_cell.length_a   1.000
_cell.length_b   1.000
_cell.length_c   1.000
_cell.angle_alpha   90.00
_cell.angle_beta   90.00
_cell.angle_gamma   90.00
#
_symmetry.space_group_name_H-M   'P 1'
#
loop_
_entity.id
_entity.type
_entity.pdbx_description
1 polymer ?
#
loop_
_entity_poly.entity_id
_entity_poly.type
_entity_poly.pdbx_seq_one_letter_code
_entity_poly.pdbx_strand_id
1 'polypeptide(L)'
;MEIHVATIIVLTDSLLVTRDRTALIDEPLPGLQVLLRVHRLHEGLFAKESAFFAAWDLSVHQYNVLRIVYVGDEGGVAVGDVGARLISRASDVTRLVDRLVKRGLLERSRDERDRRVVRVALTDEGRDLVEALHPALLLHMRSILEHMSKRDLADLRRLLDRALQPRGKEP
;
A
#
# COMPACT_ATOMS: atom_id res chain seq x y z
N MET A 1 0.89 -23.62 -4.56
CA MET A 1 1.98 -23.48 -5.55
C MET A 1 2.10 -21.99 -5.84
N GLU A 2 2.83 -21.30 -4.96
CA GLU A 2 3.08 -19.85 -5.08
C GLU A 2 4.25 -19.63 -6.05
N ILE A 3 3.93 -19.30 -7.29
CA ILE A 3 4.93 -18.78 -8.22
C ILE A 3 5.13 -17.32 -7.84
N HIS A 4 6.26 -17.04 -7.22
CA HIS A 4 6.63 -15.67 -6.84
C HIS A 4 6.62 -14.76 -8.06
N VAL A 5 5.84 -13.68 -8.00
CA VAL A 5 5.75 -12.63 -9.05
C VAL A 5 7.14 -12.08 -9.41
N ALA A 6 8.08 -12.06 -8.46
CA ALA A 6 9.48 -11.72 -8.69
C ALA A 6 10.18 -12.58 -9.75
N THR A 7 9.82 -13.87 -9.87
CA THR A 7 10.42 -14.77 -10.86
C THR A 7 10.01 -14.43 -12.29
N ILE A 8 8.82 -13.88 -12.48
CA ILE A 8 8.32 -13.47 -13.81
C ILE A 8 9.05 -12.21 -14.30
N ILE A 9 9.39 -11.29 -13.38
CA ILE A 9 10.07 -10.02 -13.71
C ILE A 9 11.54 -10.27 -14.11
N VAL A 10 12.23 -11.18 -13.42
CA VAL A 10 13.64 -11.53 -13.75
C VAL A 10 13.76 -12.23 -15.10
N LEU A 11 12.75 -13.01 -15.49
CA LEU A 11 12.72 -13.68 -16.81
C LEU A 11 12.53 -12.70 -17.97
N THR A 12 11.90 -11.52 -17.75
CA THR A 12 11.66 -10.54 -18.83
C THR A 12 12.89 -9.69 -19.16
N ASP A 13 13.74 -9.33 -18.19
CA ASP A 13 14.98 -8.58 -18.49
C ASP A 13 16.05 -9.47 -19.17
N SER A 14 16.09 -10.76 -18.85
CA SER A 14 17.02 -11.72 -19.49
C SER A 14 16.54 -12.18 -20.88
N LEU A 15 15.24 -12.12 -21.17
CA LEU A 15 14.65 -12.52 -22.45
C LEU A 15 14.75 -11.44 -23.55
N LEU A 16 15.09 -10.19 -23.18
CA LEU A 16 15.30 -9.10 -24.13
C LEU A 16 16.65 -9.18 -24.86
N VAL A 17 17.54 -10.11 -24.48
CA VAL A 17 18.92 -10.17 -25.00
C VAL A 17 19.14 -11.27 -26.06
N THR A 18 18.23 -12.21 -26.28
CA THR A 18 18.41 -13.26 -27.29
C THR A 18 17.37 -13.21 -28.40
N ARG A 19 17.83 -12.91 -29.58
CA ARG A 19 17.09 -12.62 -30.83
C ARG A 19 16.15 -13.74 -31.35
N ASP A 20 16.16 -14.92 -30.75
CA ASP A 20 15.46 -16.12 -31.29
C ASP A 20 14.33 -16.68 -30.39
N ARG A 21 14.05 -16.01 -29.25
CA ARG A 21 12.92 -16.36 -28.37
C ARG A 21 11.78 -15.34 -28.40
N THR A 22 11.89 -14.32 -29.21
CA THR A 22 10.92 -13.24 -29.39
C THR A 22 9.63 -13.69 -30.08
N ALA A 23 9.64 -14.80 -30.79
CA ALA A 23 8.46 -15.32 -31.49
C ALA A 23 7.30 -15.75 -30.56
N LEU A 24 7.57 -16.00 -29.27
CA LEU A 24 6.53 -16.32 -28.29
C LEU A 24 5.97 -15.07 -27.57
N ILE A 25 6.57 -13.90 -27.80
CA ILE A 25 6.22 -12.63 -27.14
C ILE A 25 5.75 -11.59 -28.17
N ASP A 26 5.81 -11.91 -29.44
CA ASP A 26 5.51 -10.98 -30.54
C ASP A 26 4.00 -10.83 -30.85
N GLU A 27 3.13 -11.54 -30.14
CA GLU A 27 1.74 -11.08 -30.04
C GLU A 27 1.71 -9.90 -29.06
N PRO A 28 1.31 -8.70 -29.53
CA PRO A 28 1.13 -7.58 -28.64
C PRO A 28 -0.03 -7.89 -27.71
N LEU A 29 0.28 -8.45 -26.54
CA LEU A 29 -0.68 -8.54 -25.43
C LEU A 29 -0.70 -7.18 -24.73
N PRO A 30 -1.59 -6.25 -25.13
CA PRO A 30 -1.63 -4.90 -24.55
C PRO A 30 -1.77 -4.96 -23.03
N GLY A 31 -2.49 -5.97 -22.52
CA GLY A 31 -2.65 -6.20 -21.08
C GLY A 31 -1.34 -6.53 -20.38
N LEU A 32 -0.46 -7.36 -20.96
CA LEU A 32 0.84 -7.69 -20.38
C LEU A 32 1.73 -6.45 -20.25
N GLN A 33 1.77 -5.62 -21.30
CA GLN A 33 2.54 -4.37 -21.30
C GLN A 33 2.05 -3.41 -20.22
N VAL A 34 0.74 -3.32 -19.99
CA VAL A 34 0.16 -2.51 -18.91
C VAL A 34 0.54 -3.09 -17.56
N LEU A 35 0.39 -4.40 -17.35
CA LEU A 35 0.73 -5.06 -16.08
C LEU A 35 2.20 -4.84 -15.70
N LEU A 36 3.13 -5.01 -16.63
CA LEU A 36 4.55 -4.77 -16.38
C LEU A 36 4.83 -3.32 -15.95
N ARG A 37 4.16 -2.34 -16.58
CA ARG A 37 4.30 -0.92 -16.20
C ARG A 37 3.69 -0.62 -14.84
N VAL A 38 2.55 -1.23 -14.51
CA VAL A 38 1.92 -1.10 -13.20
C VAL A 38 2.83 -1.67 -12.11
N HIS A 39 3.43 -2.85 -12.33
CA HIS A 39 4.38 -3.43 -11.38
C HIS A 39 5.62 -2.54 -11.19
N ARG A 40 6.24 -2.06 -12.28
CA ARG A 40 7.39 -1.14 -12.18
C ARG A 40 7.05 0.15 -11.46
N LEU A 41 5.86 0.71 -11.75
CA LEU A 41 5.37 1.91 -11.06
C LEU A 41 5.17 1.63 -9.57
N HIS A 42 4.54 0.51 -9.21
CA HIS A 42 4.32 0.11 -7.82
C HIS A 42 5.64 0.00 -7.06
N GLU A 43 6.63 -0.73 -7.61
CA GLU A 43 7.95 -0.87 -6.98
C GLU A 43 8.65 0.48 -6.79
N GLY A 44 8.61 1.34 -7.82
CA GLY A 44 9.21 2.67 -7.73
C GLY A 44 8.53 3.58 -6.69
N LEU A 45 7.21 3.53 -6.60
CA LEU A 45 6.43 4.27 -5.58
C LEU A 45 6.73 3.74 -4.20
N PHE A 46 6.67 2.42 -4.01
CA PHE A 46 6.91 1.77 -2.72
C PHE A 46 8.33 2.04 -2.19
N ALA A 47 9.33 2.06 -3.05
CA ALA A 47 10.70 2.42 -2.66
C ALA A 47 10.79 3.87 -2.15
N LYS A 48 10.16 4.83 -2.84
CA LYS A 48 10.12 6.25 -2.42
C LYS A 48 9.37 6.42 -1.11
N GLU A 49 8.22 5.79 -0.95
CA GLU A 49 7.44 5.82 0.29
C GLU A 49 8.22 5.19 1.44
N SER A 50 8.87 4.05 1.21
CA SER A 50 9.68 3.38 2.22
C SER A 50 10.83 4.25 2.70
N ALA A 51 11.54 4.93 1.79
CA ALA A 51 12.59 5.87 2.15
C ALA A 51 12.05 7.08 2.95
N PHE A 52 10.89 7.62 2.55
CA PHE A 52 10.24 8.71 3.28
C PHE A 52 9.87 8.30 4.71
N PHE A 53 9.17 7.17 4.89
CA PHE A 53 8.75 6.73 6.22
C PHE A 53 9.91 6.26 7.10
N ALA A 54 11.00 5.76 6.51
CA ALA A 54 12.20 5.39 7.27
C ALA A 54 12.81 6.59 8.01
N ALA A 55 12.71 7.81 7.48
CA ALA A 55 13.14 9.03 8.16
C ALA A 55 12.33 9.33 9.44
N TRP A 56 11.16 8.76 9.59
CA TRP A 56 10.26 8.84 10.75
C TRP A 56 10.30 7.56 11.61
N ASP A 57 11.28 6.69 11.36
CA ASP A 57 11.38 5.37 12.00
C ASP A 57 10.09 4.53 11.84
N LEU A 58 9.43 4.64 10.69
CA LEU A 58 8.23 3.89 10.34
C LEU A 58 8.44 3.09 9.06
N SER A 59 7.74 1.96 8.96
CA SER A 59 7.48 1.35 7.65
C SER A 59 6.19 1.91 7.05
N VAL A 60 6.02 1.78 5.73
CA VAL A 60 4.77 2.11 5.02
C VAL A 60 3.56 1.44 5.68
N HIS A 61 3.71 0.17 6.06
CA HIS A 61 2.63 -0.59 6.70
C HIS A 61 2.29 -0.08 8.11
N GLN A 62 3.30 0.28 8.90
CA GLN A 62 3.09 0.87 10.22
C GLN A 62 2.37 2.22 10.13
N TYR A 63 2.80 3.09 9.21
CA TYR A 63 2.09 4.34 8.98
C TYR A 63 0.63 4.11 8.55
N ASN A 64 0.37 3.15 7.66
CA ASN A 64 -1.00 2.84 7.24
C ASN A 64 -1.88 2.38 8.41
N VAL A 65 -1.34 1.61 9.37
CA VAL A 65 -2.06 1.25 10.60
C VAL A 65 -2.36 2.50 11.41
N LEU A 66 -1.36 3.35 11.70
CA LEU A 66 -1.56 4.60 12.46
C LEU A 66 -2.61 5.49 11.80
N ARG A 67 -2.55 5.67 10.47
CA ARG A 67 -3.53 6.45 9.70
C ARG A 67 -4.95 5.90 9.80
N ILE A 68 -5.12 4.57 9.73
CA ILE A 68 -6.44 3.92 9.84
C ILE A 68 -7.02 4.16 11.24
N VAL A 69 -6.18 4.10 12.28
CA VAL A 69 -6.62 4.35 13.66
C VAL A 69 -6.89 5.84 13.88
N TYR A 70 -6.07 6.73 13.29
CA TYR A 70 -6.23 8.19 13.39
C TYR A 70 -7.58 8.69 12.82
N VAL A 71 -8.02 8.12 11.70
CA VAL A 71 -9.32 8.47 11.08
C VAL A 71 -10.49 7.62 11.60
N GLY A 72 -10.23 6.78 12.59
CA GLY A 72 -11.24 5.96 13.25
C GLY A 72 -11.96 6.70 14.37
N ASP A 73 -12.86 5.99 15.06
CA ASP A 73 -13.64 6.53 16.16
C ASP A 73 -12.77 6.76 17.40
N GLU A 74 -13.15 7.71 18.27
CA GLU A 74 -12.46 8.01 19.54
C GLU A 74 -12.33 6.78 20.47
N GLY A 75 -13.27 5.83 20.38
CA GLY A 75 -13.21 4.55 21.11
C GLY A 75 -12.23 3.52 20.51
N GLY A 76 -11.41 3.93 19.54
CA GLY A 76 -10.46 3.08 18.84
C GLY A 76 -11.09 2.21 17.76
N VAL A 77 -10.26 1.46 17.04
CA VAL A 77 -10.63 0.61 15.89
C VAL A 77 -10.37 -0.85 16.24
N ALA A 78 -11.28 -1.76 15.90
CA ALA A 78 -11.03 -3.18 16.08
C ALA A 78 -9.86 -3.65 15.20
N VAL A 79 -8.96 -4.48 15.74
CA VAL A 79 -7.76 -4.96 15.00
C VAL A 79 -8.15 -5.67 13.70
N GLY A 80 -9.29 -6.40 13.69
CA GLY A 80 -9.84 -7.01 12.48
C GLY A 80 -10.21 -5.99 11.40
N ASP A 81 -10.81 -4.84 11.82
CA ASP A 81 -11.19 -3.76 10.91
C ASP A 81 -9.96 -3.01 10.36
N VAL A 82 -8.90 -2.88 11.18
CA VAL A 82 -7.62 -2.36 10.69
C VAL A 82 -7.10 -3.25 9.56
N GLY A 83 -7.13 -4.56 9.75
CA GLY A 83 -6.71 -5.53 8.72
C GLY A 83 -7.54 -5.46 7.44
N ALA A 84 -8.85 -5.28 7.56
CA ALA A 84 -9.77 -5.16 6.42
C ALA A 84 -9.56 -3.87 5.61
N ARG A 85 -9.10 -2.78 6.25
CA ARG A 85 -8.86 -1.48 5.62
C ARG A 85 -7.44 -1.32 5.04
N LEU A 86 -6.51 -2.21 5.37
CA LEU A 86 -5.18 -2.19 4.78
C LEU A 86 -5.24 -2.56 3.29
N ILE A 87 -4.59 -1.76 2.43
CA ILE A 87 -4.54 -1.96 0.97
C ILE A 87 -3.83 -3.28 0.63
N SER A 88 -2.72 -3.57 1.29
CA SER A 88 -2.09 -4.87 1.22
C SER A 88 -2.61 -5.73 2.38
N ARG A 89 -3.07 -6.93 2.08
CA ARG A 89 -3.31 -7.94 3.12
C ARG A 89 -1.97 -8.27 3.77
N ALA A 90 -1.53 -7.37 4.66
CA ALA A 90 -0.38 -7.64 5.49
C ALA A 90 -0.72 -8.89 6.30
N SER A 91 -0.02 -9.96 6.03
CA SER A 91 -0.24 -11.28 6.62
C SER A 91 -0.16 -11.29 8.16
N ASP A 92 0.15 -10.14 8.76
CA ASP A 92 0.34 -10.05 10.20
C ASP A 92 0.02 -8.66 10.79
N VAL A 93 -1.24 -8.24 10.68
CA VAL A 93 -1.75 -7.01 11.30
C VAL A 93 -1.45 -7.01 12.80
N THR A 94 -1.57 -8.16 13.44
CA THR A 94 -1.32 -8.31 14.88
C THR A 94 0.12 -7.92 15.22
N ARG A 95 1.12 -8.40 14.46
CA ARG A 95 2.53 -8.02 14.68
C ARG A 95 2.81 -6.56 14.38
N LEU A 96 2.15 -5.96 13.38
CA LEU A 96 2.28 -4.53 13.11
C LEU A 96 1.77 -3.71 14.30
N VAL A 97 0.59 -4.04 14.79
CA VAL A 97 -0.01 -3.43 15.97
C VAL A 97 0.88 -3.65 17.20
N ASP A 98 1.38 -4.89 17.43
CA ASP A 98 2.28 -5.19 18.57
C ASP A 98 3.52 -4.29 18.58
N ARG A 99 4.15 -4.09 17.42
CA ARG A 99 5.32 -3.22 17.29
C ARG A 99 4.98 -1.76 17.61
N LEU A 100 3.82 -1.28 17.16
CA LEU A 100 3.38 0.09 17.42
C LEU A 100 3.00 0.30 18.88
N VAL A 101 2.36 -0.67 19.52
CA VAL A 101 2.08 -0.67 20.97
C VAL A 101 3.39 -0.68 21.77
N LYS A 102 4.35 -1.54 21.40
CA LYS A 102 5.67 -1.58 22.05
C LYS A 102 6.44 -0.26 21.92
N ARG A 103 6.18 0.51 20.87
CA ARG A 103 6.76 1.86 20.66
C ARG A 103 5.98 2.96 21.35
N GLY A 104 4.90 2.67 22.04
CA GLY A 104 4.06 3.66 22.72
C GLY A 104 3.21 4.52 21.76
N LEU A 105 3.06 4.13 20.48
CA LEU A 105 2.29 4.89 19.50
C LEU A 105 0.82 4.45 19.44
N LEU A 106 0.53 3.24 19.88
CA LEU A 106 -0.82 2.70 20.02
C LEU A 106 -0.99 2.12 21.43
N GLU A 107 -2.22 2.14 21.91
CA GLU A 107 -2.66 1.39 23.07
C GLU A 107 -3.74 0.38 22.69
N ARG A 108 -3.90 -0.67 23.52
CA ARG A 108 -4.89 -1.71 23.35
C ARG A 108 -5.91 -1.70 24.46
N SER A 109 -7.17 -1.90 24.08
CA SER A 109 -8.27 -2.14 25.01
C SER A 109 -9.11 -3.33 24.55
N ARG A 110 -9.91 -3.88 25.45
CA ARG A 110 -10.95 -4.82 25.07
C ARG A 110 -12.24 -4.08 24.87
N ASP A 111 -12.99 -4.47 23.84
CA ASP A 111 -14.31 -3.89 23.58
C ASP A 111 -15.24 -4.16 24.79
N GLU A 112 -16.00 -3.16 25.18
CA GLU A 112 -16.89 -3.26 26.35
C GLU A 112 -18.06 -4.22 26.11
N ARG A 113 -18.51 -4.33 24.87
CA ARG A 113 -19.68 -5.15 24.48
C ARG A 113 -19.29 -6.59 24.14
N ASP A 114 -18.10 -6.78 23.51
CA ASP A 114 -17.57 -8.10 23.21
C ASP A 114 -16.07 -8.17 23.57
N ARG A 115 -15.78 -8.74 24.72
CA ARG A 115 -14.41 -8.90 25.23
C ARG A 115 -13.48 -9.76 24.34
N ARG A 116 -14.01 -10.41 23.32
CA ARG A 116 -13.22 -11.14 22.32
C ARG A 116 -12.60 -10.18 21.31
N VAL A 117 -13.20 -9.00 21.16
CA VAL A 117 -12.71 -7.98 20.23
C VAL A 117 -11.64 -7.14 20.92
N VAL A 118 -10.47 -7.05 20.30
CA VAL A 118 -9.38 -6.17 20.70
C VAL A 118 -9.47 -4.91 19.87
N ARG A 119 -9.52 -3.75 20.54
CA ARG A 119 -9.45 -2.42 19.93
C ARG A 119 -8.08 -1.81 20.12
N VAL A 120 -7.72 -0.92 19.20
CA VAL A 120 -6.51 -0.11 19.26
C VAL A 120 -6.86 1.35 19.06
N ALA A 121 -6.24 2.20 19.86
CA ALA A 121 -6.35 3.66 19.78
C ALA A 121 -4.94 4.26 19.70
N LEU A 122 -4.85 5.50 19.18
CA LEU A 122 -3.60 6.25 19.26
C LEU A 122 -3.36 6.72 20.69
N THR A 123 -2.12 6.64 21.12
CA THR A 123 -1.64 7.43 22.26
C THR A 123 -1.47 8.90 21.84
N ASP A 124 -1.23 9.81 22.80
CA ASP A 124 -0.91 11.21 22.48
C ASP A 124 0.34 11.29 21.59
N GLU A 125 1.40 10.53 21.91
CA GLU A 125 2.61 10.43 21.09
C GLU A 125 2.34 9.90 19.66
N GLY A 126 1.45 8.93 19.53
CA GLY A 126 1.05 8.40 18.23
C GLY A 126 0.28 9.43 17.42
N ARG A 127 -0.58 10.21 18.05
CA ARG A 127 -1.34 11.31 17.43
C ARG A 127 -0.40 12.42 16.98
N ASP A 128 0.46 12.89 17.87
CA ASP A 128 1.44 13.93 17.58
C ASP A 128 2.36 13.55 16.42
N LEU A 129 2.81 12.28 16.37
CA LEU A 129 3.64 11.78 15.27
C LEU A 129 2.88 11.83 13.94
N VAL A 130 1.62 11.37 13.88
CA VAL A 130 0.82 11.39 12.64
C VAL A 130 0.59 12.83 12.17
N GLU A 131 0.28 13.75 13.10
CA GLU A 131 0.03 15.15 12.79
C GLU A 131 1.29 15.88 12.32
N ALA A 132 2.43 15.65 12.98
CA ALA A 132 3.72 16.22 12.58
C ALA A 132 4.20 15.72 11.20
N LEU A 133 3.94 14.44 10.89
CA LEU A 133 4.32 13.82 9.64
C LEU A 133 3.45 14.29 8.46
N HIS A 134 2.18 14.62 8.71
CA HIS A 134 1.19 14.88 7.66
C HIS A 134 1.59 15.97 6.64
N PRO A 135 2.09 17.17 7.02
CA PRO A 135 2.51 18.18 6.06
C PRO A 135 3.66 17.72 5.16
N ALA A 136 4.66 17.03 5.74
CA ALA A 136 5.79 16.49 4.99
C ALA A 136 5.34 15.39 4.00
N LEU A 137 4.40 14.55 4.42
CA LEU A 137 3.81 13.52 3.55
C LEU A 137 3.08 14.14 2.35
N LEU A 138 2.30 15.20 2.56
CA LEU A 138 1.61 15.88 1.45
C LEU A 138 2.59 16.43 0.41
N LEU A 139 3.70 17.02 0.87
CA LEU A 139 4.76 17.50 -0.01
C LEU A 139 5.43 16.34 -0.76
N HIS A 140 5.76 15.27 -0.04
CA HIS A 140 6.34 14.07 -0.64
C HIS A 140 5.41 13.46 -1.70
N MET A 141 4.13 13.28 -1.40
CA MET A 141 3.15 12.72 -2.35
C MET A 141 3.01 13.58 -3.61
N ARG A 142 3.07 14.91 -3.48
CA ARG A 142 3.05 15.81 -4.64
C ARG A 142 4.29 15.65 -5.51
N SER A 143 5.48 15.53 -4.91
CA SER A 143 6.75 15.43 -5.65
C SER A 143 6.88 14.13 -6.45
N ILE A 144 6.20 13.06 -6.06
CA ILE A 144 6.32 11.75 -6.72
C ILE A 144 5.88 11.81 -8.19
N LEU A 145 4.80 12.52 -8.48
CA LEU A 145 4.18 12.60 -9.79
C LEU A 145 4.15 14.05 -10.36
N GLU A 146 4.98 14.96 -9.84
CA GLU A 146 5.01 16.38 -10.24
C GLU A 146 5.35 16.60 -11.71
N HIS A 147 6.04 15.62 -12.33
CA HIS A 147 6.37 15.64 -13.76
C HIS A 147 5.16 15.39 -14.68
N MET A 148 4.02 14.98 -14.13
CA MET A 148 2.79 14.73 -14.89
C MET A 148 1.88 15.96 -14.89
N SER A 149 1.26 16.24 -16.02
CA SER A 149 0.25 17.30 -16.11
C SER A 149 -1.02 16.93 -15.30
N LYS A 150 -1.80 17.94 -14.90
CA LYS A 150 -3.10 17.71 -14.22
C LYS A 150 -4.04 16.83 -15.06
N ARG A 151 -3.98 16.95 -16.38
CA ARG A 151 -4.77 16.15 -17.32
C ARG A 151 -4.31 14.69 -17.30
N ASP A 152 -3.00 14.43 -17.39
CA ASP A 152 -2.45 13.08 -17.36
C ASP A 152 -2.77 12.37 -16.04
N LEU A 153 -2.68 13.08 -14.91
CA LEU A 153 -3.06 12.54 -13.60
C LEU A 153 -4.54 12.18 -13.53
N ALA A 154 -5.42 13.01 -14.10
CA ALA A 154 -6.85 12.72 -14.15
C ALA A 154 -7.15 11.51 -15.03
N ASP A 155 -6.51 11.40 -16.18
CA ASP A 155 -6.65 10.27 -17.10
C ASP A 155 -6.10 8.97 -16.51
N LEU A 156 -4.93 9.02 -15.89
CA LEU A 156 -4.32 7.88 -15.18
C LEU A 156 -5.25 7.38 -14.08
N ARG A 157 -5.77 8.28 -13.22
CA ARG A 157 -6.72 7.91 -12.17
C ARG A 157 -7.94 7.20 -12.75
N ARG A 158 -8.57 7.79 -13.77
CA ARG A 158 -9.76 7.23 -14.43
C ARG A 158 -9.50 5.83 -14.99
N LEU A 159 -8.34 5.60 -15.60
CA LEU A 159 -7.96 4.30 -16.15
C LEU A 159 -7.70 3.26 -15.06
N LEU A 160 -7.03 3.66 -13.97
CA LEU A 160 -6.82 2.79 -12.80
C LEU A 160 -8.13 2.43 -12.12
N ASP A 161 -9.05 3.39 -11.94
CA ASP A 161 -10.38 3.15 -11.37
C ASP A 161 -11.15 2.10 -12.20
N ARG A 162 -11.08 2.19 -13.54
CA ARG A 162 -11.68 1.17 -14.42
C ARG A 162 -11.01 -0.20 -14.31
N ALA A 163 -9.70 -0.24 -14.17
CA ALA A 163 -8.95 -1.50 -14.03
C ALA A 163 -9.22 -2.20 -12.69
N LEU A 164 -9.55 -1.44 -11.65
CA LEU A 164 -9.89 -1.94 -10.31
C LEU A 164 -11.34 -2.43 -10.19
N GLN A 165 -12.21 -2.06 -11.13
CA GLN A 165 -13.59 -2.56 -11.11
C GLN A 165 -13.60 -4.07 -11.36
N PRO A 166 -14.32 -4.86 -10.52
CA PRO A 166 -14.52 -6.26 -10.80
C PRO A 166 -15.22 -6.39 -12.15
N ARG A 167 -14.74 -7.32 -12.99
CA ARG A 167 -15.50 -7.68 -14.20
C ARG A 167 -16.90 -8.04 -13.76
N GLY A 168 -17.89 -7.26 -14.19
CA GLY A 168 -19.29 -7.65 -14.04
C GLY A 168 -19.40 -9.07 -14.58
N LYS A 169 -20.07 -9.96 -13.85
CA LYS A 169 -20.51 -11.23 -14.43
C LYS A 169 -21.36 -10.80 -15.63
N GLU A 170 -20.85 -11.06 -16.84
CA GLU A 170 -21.71 -11.04 -18.01
C GLU A 170 -22.87 -12.02 -17.74
N PRO A 171 -24.11 -11.61 -18.04
CA PRO A 171 -25.27 -12.45 -17.83
C PRO A 171 -25.24 -13.70 -18.67
#